data_25bb70c57e923b43986ef2c1cf9c6119
#
_entry.id   25bb70c57e923b43986ef2c1cf9c6119
#
_cell.length_a   1.000
_cell.length_b   1.000
_cell.length_c   1.000
_cell.angle_alpha   90.00
_cell.angle_beta   90.00
_cell.angle_gamma   90.00
#
_symmetry.space_group_name_H-M   'P 1'
#
loop_
_entity.id
_entity.type
_entity.pdbx_description
1 polymer ?
#
loop_
_entity_poly.entity_id
_entity_poly.type
_entity_poly.pdbx_seq_one_letter_code
_entity_poly.pdbx_strand_id
1 'polypeptide(L)'
;MRGIVCSLLAASLLMLSSCSSRVVLGDERFDVYLPLLEGKRVAIYSNPSGIVGDKVEGWCLKGGQEVTEASAGVPFGQPSAPGHPVVYGPHLLDVLLEKGVNVSAIFSPEHGFRGTADAGELVSSEVDPKTGVPILSLYSSHSMMPEASDMDKFDLLLVDIQDVGLRYYTYYVTMQHLMDACAAYGKQVVILDRPNPNGFYVDGPILDMQYKSGIGSLPVTMVHGMTLGELALMMNGEGWLQDSLRCDLTVVPCLHYTHRMHCTLILPPSPNLKDMRSIYLYSSTCFFEGTEVTAGRGTQWPFELYGHPDMEDRGFSFTPRSMPGAKQPRYRDQVCFGVDLREKPLKEIWSGQINLEYLADALAHMPSDSAFFMKNKHFEFQVGVPYVREMILARRPVEEIREKWKADADRFREQRRPYLLYRE
;
A
#
# COMPACT_ATOMS: atom_id res chain seq x y z
N MET A 1 61.07 48.08 21.51
CA MET A 1 60.55 47.51 20.26
C MET A 1 59.63 46.31 20.64
N ARG A 2 58.37 46.49 20.49
CA ARG A 2 57.37 45.46 20.90
C ARG A 2 57.00 44.66 19.69
N GLY A 3 57.25 43.34 19.73
CA GLY A 3 56.79 42.40 18.70
C GLY A 3 55.35 41.96 18.96
N ILE A 4 54.51 42.14 17.96
CA ILE A 4 53.12 41.66 17.95
C ILE A 4 53.12 40.24 17.44
N VAL A 5 52.66 39.29 18.28
CA VAL A 5 52.41 37.89 17.89
C VAL A 5 50.94 37.82 17.42
N CYS A 6 50.75 37.59 16.12
CA CYS A 6 49.46 37.25 15.54
C CYS A 6 49.16 35.77 15.76
N SER A 7 48.18 35.47 16.62
CA SER A 7 47.63 34.13 16.77
C SER A 7 46.55 33.89 15.71
N LEU A 8 46.83 33.05 14.74
CA LEU A 8 45.87 32.52 13.80
C LEU A 8 45.04 31.43 14.47
N LEU A 9 43.81 31.72 14.86
CA LEU A 9 42.82 30.71 15.20
C LEU A 9 42.29 30.08 13.91
N ALA A 10 42.74 28.86 13.64
CA ALA A 10 42.13 28.01 12.61
C ALA A 10 40.80 27.45 13.15
N ALA A 11 39.70 28.04 12.73
CA ALA A 11 38.38 27.48 12.95
C ALA A 11 38.15 26.30 11.98
N SER A 12 38.37 25.08 12.48
CA SER A 12 37.98 23.85 11.77
C SER A 12 36.45 23.77 11.78
N LEU A 13 35.82 24.16 10.67
CA LEU A 13 34.45 23.81 10.37
C LEU A 13 34.37 22.29 10.14
N LEU A 14 34.02 21.56 11.16
CA LEU A 14 33.52 20.17 11.00
C LEU A 14 32.19 20.26 10.22
N MET A 15 32.29 20.12 8.91
CA MET A 15 31.14 19.74 8.11
C MET A 15 30.72 18.33 8.56
N LEU A 16 29.74 18.27 9.44
CA LEU A 16 28.94 17.08 9.64
C LEU A 16 28.18 16.86 8.34
N SER A 17 28.82 16.14 7.40
CA SER A 17 28.10 15.52 6.31
C SER A 17 27.14 14.53 6.98
N SER A 18 25.87 14.93 7.09
CA SER A 18 24.79 14.04 7.40
C SER A 18 24.76 12.99 6.28
N CYS A 19 25.49 11.91 6.47
CA CYS A 19 25.30 10.71 5.68
C CYS A 19 23.91 10.20 6.06
N SER A 20 22.90 10.59 5.31
CA SER A 20 21.56 10.00 5.43
C SER A 20 21.74 8.51 5.17
N SER A 21 21.74 7.72 6.24
CA SER A 21 21.83 6.28 6.13
C SER A 21 20.59 5.79 5.37
N ARG A 22 20.83 4.99 4.33
CA ARG A 22 19.78 4.34 3.55
C ARG A 22 18.81 3.58 4.47
N VAL A 23 17.53 3.61 4.18
CA VAL A 23 16.57 2.70 4.81
C VAL A 23 17.00 1.26 4.53
N VAL A 24 17.10 0.45 5.58
CA VAL A 24 17.34 -0.99 5.49
C VAL A 24 16.03 -1.68 5.76
N LEU A 25 15.54 -2.47 4.82
CA LEU A 25 14.25 -3.15 4.95
C LEU A 25 14.35 -4.35 5.89
N GLY A 26 13.21 -4.80 6.41
CA GLY A 26 13.16 -5.99 7.27
C GLY A 26 13.73 -7.23 6.58
N ASP A 27 13.53 -7.38 5.26
CA ASP A 27 14.01 -8.50 4.46
C ASP A 27 15.54 -8.55 4.27
N GLU A 28 16.25 -7.45 4.51
CA GLU A 28 17.71 -7.38 4.48
C GLU A 28 18.35 -7.82 5.80
N ARG A 29 17.57 -7.92 6.87
CA ARG A 29 18.06 -8.21 8.23
C ARG A 29 18.17 -9.72 8.48
N PHE A 30 18.91 -10.40 7.63
CA PHE A 30 19.12 -11.86 7.65
C PHE A 30 19.61 -12.37 9.01
N ASP A 31 20.49 -11.64 9.67
CA ASP A 31 21.02 -11.94 11.00
C ASP A 31 19.92 -11.99 12.10
N VAL A 32 18.82 -11.28 11.90
CA VAL A 32 17.71 -11.24 12.83
C VAL A 32 16.72 -12.37 12.58
N TYR A 33 16.31 -12.58 11.32
CA TYR A 33 15.19 -13.51 11.07
C TYR A 33 15.58 -14.92 10.61
N LEU A 34 16.74 -15.14 9.97
CA LEU A 34 17.14 -16.50 9.58
C LEU A 34 17.19 -17.47 10.77
N PRO A 35 17.72 -17.09 11.96
CA PRO A 35 17.67 -17.97 13.13
C PRO A 35 16.26 -18.38 13.54
N LEU A 36 15.24 -17.55 13.27
CA LEU A 36 13.83 -17.88 13.55
C LEU A 36 13.26 -18.94 12.60
N LEU A 37 13.86 -19.09 11.41
CA LEU A 37 13.43 -20.04 10.36
C LEU A 37 14.12 -21.39 10.47
N GLU A 38 15.18 -21.50 11.26
CA GLU A 38 16.02 -22.71 11.34
C GLU A 38 15.20 -23.93 11.77
N GLY A 39 15.32 -25.01 11.01
CA GLY A 39 14.63 -26.29 11.25
C GLY A 39 13.11 -26.29 11.00
N LYS A 40 12.53 -25.20 10.52
CA LYS A 40 11.09 -25.05 10.27
C LYS A 40 10.73 -25.20 8.80
N ARG A 41 9.53 -25.68 8.54
CA ARG A 41 8.86 -25.55 7.25
C ARG A 41 8.26 -24.14 7.21
N VAL A 42 8.67 -23.32 6.24
CA VAL A 42 8.29 -21.94 6.14
C VAL A 42 7.27 -21.74 5.02
N ALA A 43 6.11 -21.18 5.32
CA ALA A 43 5.25 -20.61 4.30
C ALA A 43 5.60 -19.12 4.14
N ILE A 44 5.56 -18.59 2.91
CA ILE A 44 5.73 -17.15 2.68
C ILE A 44 4.42 -16.54 2.21
N TYR A 45 4.11 -15.32 2.69
CA TYR A 45 3.07 -14.45 2.13
C TYR A 45 3.76 -13.28 1.45
N SER A 46 3.75 -13.27 0.12
CA SER A 46 4.48 -12.30 -0.69
C SER A 46 3.88 -12.16 -2.10
N ASN A 47 4.35 -11.17 -2.83
CA ASN A 47 4.02 -10.90 -4.24
C ASN A 47 5.28 -10.36 -4.96
N PRO A 48 5.20 -9.84 -6.22
CA PRO A 48 6.37 -9.30 -6.91
C PRO A 48 7.17 -8.24 -6.15
N SER A 49 6.57 -7.55 -5.17
CA SER A 49 7.26 -6.53 -4.38
C SER A 49 8.30 -7.08 -3.41
N GLY A 50 8.33 -8.40 -3.16
CA GLY A 50 9.29 -9.06 -2.27
C GLY A 50 10.72 -9.15 -2.84
N ILE A 51 11.25 -8.06 -3.41
CA ILE A 51 12.63 -7.94 -3.86
C ILE A 51 13.50 -7.53 -2.68
N VAL A 52 14.49 -8.35 -2.35
CA VAL A 52 15.35 -8.12 -1.17
C VAL A 52 16.09 -6.79 -1.26
N GLY A 53 15.85 -5.92 -0.29
CA GLY A 53 16.49 -4.62 -0.14
C GLY A 53 16.12 -3.63 -1.22
N ASP A 54 14.99 -3.81 -1.90
CA ASP A 54 14.55 -2.95 -3.01
C ASP A 54 15.66 -2.71 -4.05
N LYS A 55 16.43 -3.75 -4.36
CA LYS A 55 17.54 -3.67 -5.32
C LYS A 55 17.02 -3.62 -6.75
N VAL A 56 17.46 -2.62 -7.49
CA VAL A 56 17.14 -2.44 -8.89
C VAL A 56 18.31 -1.75 -9.62
N GLU A 57 18.62 -2.21 -10.82
CA GLU A 57 19.61 -1.62 -11.72
C GLU A 57 18.94 -1.19 -13.02
N GLY A 58 19.53 -0.20 -13.71
CA GLY A 58 19.01 0.27 -15.00
C GLY A 58 17.72 1.09 -14.90
N TRP A 59 17.10 1.26 -13.74
CA TRP A 59 15.98 2.17 -13.54
C TRP A 59 16.50 3.60 -13.31
N CYS A 60 15.70 4.61 -13.72
CA CYS A 60 16.07 6.01 -13.57
C CYS A 60 15.99 6.53 -12.13
N LEU A 61 15.38 5.78 -11.21
CA LEU A 61 15.31 6.06 -9.78
C LEU A 61 15.93 4.91 -8.98
N LYS A 62 15.99 5.07 -7.65
CA LYS A 62 16.45 4.03 -6.71
C LYS A 62 15.40 3.82 -5.63
N GLY A 63 15.23 2.59 -5.18
CA GLY A 63 14.38 2.24 -4.06
C GLY A 63 14.84 2.93 -2.77
N GLY A 64 13.90 3.32 -1.91
CA GLY A 64 14.18 4.03 -0.65
C GLY A 64 14.69 5.46 -0.80
N GLN A 65 14.80 5.97 -2.02
CA GLN A 65 15.11 7.37 -2.30
C GLN A 65 13.93 8.26 -1.93
N GLU A 66 14.20 9.49 -1.46
CA GLU A 66 13.13 10.45 -1.20
C GLU A 66 12.42 10.85 -2.49
N VAL A 67 11.08 10.87 -2.46
CA VAL A 67 10.24 11.29 -3.59
C VAL A 67 10.31 12.80 -3.76
N THR A 68 10.43 13.26 -5.00
CA THR A 68 10.45 14.66 -5.40
C THR A 68 9.40 14.92 -6.47
N GLU A 69 9.11 16.20 -6.78
CA GLU A 69 8.22 16.55 -7.91
C GLU A 69 8.64 15.87 -9.22
N ALA A 70 9.95 15.81 -9.49
CA ALA A 70 10.48 15.21 -10.72
C ALA A 70 10.39 13.68 -10.73
N SER A 71 10.37 13.04 -9.56
CA SER A 71 10.37 11.57 -9.47
C SER A 71 8.98 10.96 -9.25
N ALA A 72 8.03 11.73 -8.73
CA ALA A 72 6.72 11.21 -8.32
C ALA A 72 5.92 10.58 -9.47
N GLY A 73 5.93 11.18 -10.65
CA GLY A 73 5.23 10.69 -11.85
C GLY A 73 6.09 9.81 -12.76
N VAL A 74 7.27 9.36 -12.30
CA VAL A 74 8.11 8.44 -13.07
C VAL A 74 7.56 7.02 -12.94
N PRO A 75 7.14 6.38 -14.05
CA PRO A 75 6.60 5.04 -14.02
C PRO A 75 7.60 4.02 -13.45
N PHE A 76 7.12 3.10 -12.64
CA PHE A 76 7.93 1.99 -12.17
C PHE A 76 8.50 1.20 -13.35
N GLY A 77 9.78 0.85 -13.25
CA GLY A 77 10.47 0.10 -14.31
C GLY A 77 10.84 0.90 -15.55
N GLN A 78 10.73 2.24 -15.54
CA GLN A 78 11.20 3.05 -16.66
C GLN A 78 12.73 3.00 -16.77
N PRO A 79 13.31 2.56 -17.91
CA PRO A 79 14.75 2.50 -18.09
C PRO A 79 15.44 3.87 -17.95
N SER A 80 16.63 3.89 -17.37
CA SER A 80 17.47 5.09 -17.23
C SER A 80 17.98 5.63 -18.56
N ALA A 81 18.09 4.76 -19.58
CA ALA A 81 18.46 5.12 -20.95
C ALA A 81 17.90 4.09 -21.95
N PRO A 82 17.69 4.47 -23.23
CA PRO A 82 17.28 3.54 -24.26
C PRO A 82 18.26 2.36 -24.40
N GLY A 83 17.73 1.15 -24.45
CA GLY A 83 18.54 -0.08 -24.58
C GLY A 83 19.16 -0.60 -23.27
N HIS A 84 18.95 0.08 -22.16
CA HIS A 84 19.37 -0.40 -20.84
C HIS A 84 18.17 -1.07 -20.14
N PRO A 85 18.16 -2.41 -19.99
CA PRO A 85 17.06 -3.09 -19.32
C PRO A 85 17.06 -2.75 -17.83
N VAL A 86 15.85 -2.69 -17.24
CA VAL A 86 15.70 -2.64 -15.78
C VAL A 86 15.85 -4.05 -15.24
N VAL A 87 16.77 -4.24 -14.30
CA VAL A 87 17.05 -5.53 -13.67
C VAL A 87 16.77 -5.41 -12.18
N TYR A 88 15.81 -6.19 -11.71
CA TYR A 88 15.49 -6.28 -10.29
C TYR A 88 16.39 -7.30 -9.60
N GLY A 89 16.70 -7.04 -8.34
CA GLY A 89 17.38 -7.99 -7.48
C GLY A 89 16.59 -9.28 -7.28
N PRO A 90 17.14 -10.25 -6.54
CA PRO A 90 16.46 -11.52 -6.29
C PRO A 90 15.24 -11.33 -5.41
N HIS A 91 14.18 -12.08 -5.70
CA HIS A 91 13.02 -12.18 -4.82
C HIS A 91 13.37 -12.93 -3.54
N LEU A 92 12.72 -12.59 -2.42
CA LEU A 92 12.96 -13.22 -1.12
C LEU A 92 12.88 -14.76 -1.18
N LEU A 93 11.91 -15.32 -1.91
CA LEU A 93 11.80 -16.76 -2.11
C LEU A 93 13.11 -17.38 -2.63
N ASP A 94 13.69 -16.77 -3.67
CA ASP A 94 14.92 -17.28 -4.30
C ASP A 94 16.08 -17.25 -3.30
N VAL A 95 16.20 -16.12 -2.56
CA VAL A 95 17.27 -15.94 -1.55
C VAL A 95 17.12 -16.93 -0.39
N LEU A 96 15.92 -17.18 0.07
CA LEU A 96 15.67 -18.16 1.15
C LEU A 96 16.05 -19.57 0.73
N LEU A 97 15.69 -19.98 -0.50
CA LEU A 97 16.06 -21.28 -1.05
C LEU A 97 17.58 -21.42 -1.22
N GLU A 98 18.27 -20.40 -1.74
CA GLU A 98 19.75 -20.36 -1.83
C GLU A 98 20.41 -20.49 -0.45
N LYS A 99 19.79 -19.95 0.59
CA LYS A 99 20.27 -20.06 1.98
C LYS A 99 19.90 -21.39 2.66
N GLY A 100 19.23 -22.29 1.94
CA GLY A 100 18.84 -23.60 2.45
C GLY A 100 17.63 -23.60 3.38
N VAL A 101 16.83 -22.53 3.38
CA VAL A 101 15.57 -22.48 4.13
C VAL A 101 14.55 -23.41 3.47
N ASN A 102 13.87 -24.23 4.27
CA ASN A 102 12.81 -25.11 3.79
C ASN A 102 11.51 -24.32 3.55
N VAL A 103 11.39 -23.66 2.38
CA VAL A 103 10.15 -23.00 1.98
C VAL A 103 9.19 -24.05 1.42
N SER A 104 8.12 -24.33 2.15
CA SER A 104 7.16 -25.41 1.86
C SER A 104 5.89 -24.94 1.14
N ALA A 105 5.56 -23.66 1.20
CA ALA A 105 4.37 -23.09 0.57
C ALA A 105 4.51 -21.57 0.35
N ILE A 106 3.71 -21.06 -0.59
CA ILE A 106 3.54 -19.63 -0.87
C ILE A 106 2.05 -19.31 -0.73
N PHE A 107 1.71 -18.32 0.07
CA PHE A 107 0.40 -17.67 0.05
C PHE A 107 0.49 -16.44 -0.83
N SER A 108 -0.46 -16.31 -1.75
CA SER A 108 -0.51 -15.24 -2.73
C SER A 108 -1.66 -14.29 -2.40
N PRO A 109 -1.43 -12.96 -2.42
CA PRO A 109 -2.51 -11.98 -2.32
C PRO A 109 -3.32 -11.89 -3.61
N GLU A 110 -4.27 -10.98 -3.63
CA GLU A 110 -4.88 -10.47 -4.86
C GLU A 110 -3.78 -10.12 -5.89
N HIS A 111 -4.01 -10.36 -7.16
CA HIS A 111 -3.07 -10.24 -8.28
C HIS A 111 -2.04 -11.38 -8.42
N GLY A 112 -1.99 -12.35 -7.51
CA GLY A 112 -1.12 -13.52 -7.62
C GLY A 112 0.35 -13.27 -7.23
N PHE A 113 1.08 -14.37 -7.02
CA PHE A 113 2.46 -14.32 -6.55
C PHE A 113 3.43 -13.65 -7.55
N ARG A 114 3.22 -13.83 -8.85
CA ARG A 114 4.03 -13.21 -9.91
C ARG A 114 3.36 -11.98 -10.55
N GLY A 115 2.23 -11.49 -10.00
CA GLY A 115 1.60 -10.25 -10.43
C GLY A 115 0.90 -10.31 -11.79
N THR A 116 0.41 -11.48 -12.20
CA THR A 116 -0.20 -11.70 -13.52
C THR A 116 -1.72 -11.60 -13.54
N ALA A 117 -2.37 -11.58 -12.38
CA ALA A 117 -3.84 -11.54 -12.26
C ALA A 117 -4.39 -10.10 -12.14
N ASP A 118 -5.57 -9.85 -12.72
CA ASP A 118 -6.31 -8.59 -12.56
C ASP A 118 -7.00 -8.52 -11.17
N ALA A 119 -7.44 -7.32 -10.78
CA ALA A 119 -8.17 -7.12 -9.52
C ALA A 119 -9.44 -8.00 -9.47
N GLY A 120 -9.62 -8.78 -8.39
CA GLY A 120 -10.75 -9.69 -8.21
C GLY A 120 -10.70 -10.96 -9.09
N GLU A 121 -9.63 -11.20 -9.85
CA GLU A 121 -9.46 -12.42 -10.62
C GLU A 121 -9.17 -13.61 -9.66
N LEU A 122 -9.89 -14.71 -9.84
CA LEU A 122 -9.65 -15.93 -9.08
C LEU A 122 -8.31 -16.56 -9.50
N VAL A 123 -7.43 -16.76 -8.54
CA VAL A 123 -6.13 -17.39 -8.74
C VAL A 123 -6.22 -18.83 -8.27
N SER A 124 -5.98 -19.79 -9.16
CA SER A 124 -5.93 -21.21 -8.81
C SER A 124 -4.68 -21.54 -7.99
N SER A 125 -4.75 -22.62 -7.19
CA SER A 125 -3.55 -23.18 -6.55
C SER A 125 -2.66 -23.78 -7.63
N GLU A 126 -1.42 -23.30 -7.69
CA GLU A 126 -0.42 -23.67 -8.71
C GLU A 126 0.93 -23.95 -8.05
N VAL A 127 1.91 -24.24 -8.85
CA VAL A 127 3.31 -24.38 -8.42
C VAL A 127 4.10 -23.23 -9.02
N ASP A 128 4.95 -22.58 -8.24
CA ASP A 128 5.84 -21.54 -8.79
C ASP A 128 6.75 -22.19 -9.87
N PRO A 129 6.67 -21.73 -11.13
CA PRO A 129 7.36 -22.41 -12.24
C PRO A 129 8.88 -22.35 -12.15
N LYS A 130 9.42 -21.40 -11.38
CA LYS A 130 10.86 -21.23 -11.20
C LYS A 130 11.42 -22.15 -10.11
N THR A 131 10.70 -22.32 -9.01
CA THR A 131 11.23 -22.98 -7.81
C THR A 131 10.57 -24.30 -7.49
N GLY A 132 9.39 -24.58 -8.06
CA GLY A 132 8.62 -25.77 -7.75
C GLY A 132 7.85 -25.70 -6.42
N VAL A 133 7.91 -24.56 -5.70
CA VAL A 133 7.19 -24.39 -4.43
C VAL A 133 5.69 -24.22 -4.69
N PRO A 134 4.81 -24.95 -3.96
CA PRO A 134 3.36 -24.83 -4.12
C PRO A 134 2.86 -23.42 -3.78
N ILE A 135 1.99 -22.86 -4.63
CA ILE A 135 1.25 -21.61 -4.39
C ILE A 135 -0.14 -21.98 -3.92
N LEU A 136 -0.49 -21.58 -2.70
CA LEU A 136 -1.78 -21.80 -2.07
C LEU A 136 -2.63 -20.53 -2.25
N SER A 137 -3.71 -20.63 -3.02
CA SER A 137 -4.59 -19.50 -3.27
C SER A 137 -5.63 -19.36 -2.18
N LEU A 138 -5.73 -18.15 -1.60
CA LEU A 138 -6.81 -17.75 -0.70
C LEU A 138 -8.04 -17.22 -1.45
N TYR A 139 -7.95 -17.09 -2.77
CA TYR A 139 -8.99 -16.56 -3.64
C TYR A 139 -9.67 -17.64 -4.50
N SER A 140 -9.45 -18.92 -4.21
CA SER A 140 -10.00 -20.04 -4.97
C SER A 140 -11.37 -20.51 -4.46
N SER A 141 -11.75 -20.15 -3.24
CA SER A 141 -12.97 -20.60 -2.57
C SER A 141 -13.79 -19.42 -2.02
N HIS A 142 -14.98 -19.70 -1.51
CA HIS A 142 -15.84 -18.71 -0.87
C HIS A 142 -15.31 -18.17 0.47
N SER A 143 -14.18 -18.72 0.95
CA SER A 143 -13.49 -18.32 2.18
C SER A 143 -12.10 -17.83 1.83
N MET A 144 -11.73 -16.62 2.27
CA MET A 144 -10.37 -16.09 2.18
C MET A 144 -9.46 -16.68 3.28
N MET A 145 -9.91 -17.74 3.99
CA MET A 145 -9.16 -18.44 5.02
C MET A 145 -8.44 -19.65 4.43
N PRO A 146 -7.19 -19.94 4.87
CA PRO A 146 -6.52 -21.20 4.53
C PRO A 146 -7.32 -22.41 4.99
N GLU A 147 -7.27 -23.50 4.22
CA GLU A 147 -7.85 -24.77 4.65
C GLU A 147 -6.97 -25.44 5.71
N ALA A 148 -7.56 -26.32 6.55
CA ALA A 148 -6.81 -27.07 7.55
C ALA A 148 -5.62 -27.83 6.95
N SER A 149 -5.80 -28.42 5.76
CA SER A 149 -4.77 -29.12 5.00
C SER A 149 -3.61 -28.21 4.57
N ASP A 150 -3.84 -26.91 4.42
CA ASP A 150 -2.79 -25.94 4.12
C ASP A 150 -1.98 -25.61 5.38
N MET A 151 -2.65 -25.52 6.52
CA MET A 151 -2.01 -25.25 7.82
C MET A 151 -1.05 -26.37 8.26
N ASP A 152 -1.25 -27.59 7.78
CA ASP A 152 -0.34 -28.73 8.05
C ASP A 152 0.97 -28.69 7.25
N LYS A 153 1.05 -27.84 6.21
CA LYS A 153 2.21 -27.77 5.30
C LYS A 153 3.37 -26.97 5.88
N PHE A 154 3.17 -26.14 6.89
CA PHE A 154 4.19 -25.25 7.43
C PHE A 154 4.14 -25.11 8.97
N ASP A 155 5.21 -24.61 9.54
CA ASP A 155 5.36 -24.37 10.99
C ASP A 155 5.41 -22.88 11.30
N LEU A 156 5.85 -22.05 10.33
CA LEU A 156 6.02 -20.61 10.45
C LEU A 156 5.55 -19.93 9.15
N LEU A 157 4.80 -18.83 9.30
CA LEU A 157 4.46 -17.92 8.22
C LEU A 157 5.43 -16.74 8.22
N LEU A 158 6.11 -16.51 7.10
CA LEU A 158 6.96 -15.34 6.85
C LEU A 158 6.23 -14.38 5.91
N VAL A 159 6.03 -13.14 6.33
CA VAL A 159 5.32 -12.10 5.57
C VAL A 159 6.34 -11.10 5.04
N ASP A 160 6.35 -10.88 3.71
CA ASP A 160 7.16 -9.87 3.03
C ASP A 160 6.36 -9.32 1.84
N ILE A 161 5.70 -8.19 2.05
CA ILE A 161 4.84 -7.58 1.04
C ILE A 161 4.76 -6.06 1.23
N GLN A 162 4.74 -5.30 0.12
CA GLN A 162 4.60 -3.85 0.14
C GLN A 162 3.13 -3.46 0.19
N ASP A 163 2.73 -2.80 1.28
CA ASP A 163 1.43 -2.16 1.46
C ASP A 163 1.53 -0.64 1.19
N VAL A 164 0.41 0.05 1.05
CA VAL A 164 0.35 1.50 0.82
C VAL A 164 -0.31 2.28 1.97
N GLY A 165 -0.65 1.62 3.08
CA GLY A 165 -1.12 2.26 4.31
C GLY A 165 -2.55 2.77 4.29
N LEU A 166 -3.41 2.18 3.46
CA LEU A 166 -4.81 2.57 3.30
C LEU A 166 -5.74 1.42 3.64
N ARG A 167 -6.80 1.68 4.43
CA ARG A 167 -7.75 0.64 4.89
C ARG A 167 -8.37 -0.15 3.74
N TYR A 168 -8.62 0.46 2.61
CA TYR A 168 -9.20 -0.19 1.43
C TYR A 168 -8.17 -0.79 0.47
N TYR A 169 -6.89 -0.84 0.87
CA TYR A 169 -5.84 -1.60 0.18
C TYR A 169 -5.68 -2.97 0.85
N THR A 170 -6.03 -4.05 0.17
CA THR A 170 -6.49 -5.30 0.79
C THR A 170 -5.41 -6.28 1.26
N TYR A 171 -4.12 -5.96 1.12
CA TYR A 171 -3.06 -6.88 1.53
C TYR A 171 -3.05 -7.16 3.03
N TYR A 172 -3.34 -6.15 3.85
CA TYR A 172 -3.48 -6.37 5.29
C TYR A 172 -4.70 -7.26 5.64
N VAL A 173 -5.77 -7.25 4.83
CA VAL A 173 -6.94 -8.11 5.05
C VAL A 173 -6.55 -9.57 4.86
N THR A 174 -5.81 -9.87 3.80
CA THR A 174 -5.26 -11.21 3.57
C THR A 174 -4.30 -11.61 4.71
N MET A 175 -3.42 -10.70 5.14
CA MET A 175 -2.54 -10.95 6.28
C MET A 175 -3.34 -11.23 7.55
N GLN A 176 -4.43 -10.49 7.82
CA GLN A 176 -5.30 -10.75 8.97
C GLN A 176 -5.86 -12.17 8.94
N HIS A 177 -6.40 -12.63 7.82
CA HIS A 177 -6.91 -13.99 7.68
C HIS A 177 -5.82 -15.06 7.91
N LEU A 178 -4.62 -14.82 7.41
CA LEU A 178 -3.47 -15.70 7.67
C LEU A 178 -3.07 -15.69 9.16
N MET A 179 -3.08 -14.52 9.81
CA MET A 179 -2.83 -14.40 11.25
C MET A 179 -3.93 -15.10 12.07
N ASP A 180 -5.21 -14.97 11.67
CA ASP A 180 -6.33 -15.69 12.31
C ASP A 180 -6.09 -17.21 12.27
N ALA A 181 -5.75 -17.73 11.09
CA ALA A 181 -5.44 -19.15 10.94
C ALA A 181 -4.18 -19.57 11.74
N CYS A 182 -3.11 -18.77 11.69
CA CYS A 182 -1.89 -19.03 12.46
C CYS A 182 -2.16 -19.06 13.96
N ALA A 183 -2.97 -18.13 14.47
CA ALA A 183 -3.36 -18.10 15.89
C ALA A 183 -4.17 -19.36 16.28
N ALA A 184 -5.13 -19.76 15.43
CA ALA A 184 -5.97 -20.94 15.68
C ALA A 184 -5.18 -22.26 15.67
N TYR A 185 -4.14 -22.36 14.81
CA TYR A 185 -3.33 -23.56 14.65
C TYR A 185 -1.97 -23.51 15.37
N GLY A 186 -1.73 -22.47 16.19
CA GLY A 186 -0.49 -22.31 16.96
C GLY A 186 0.77 -22.17 16.09
N LYS A 187 0.65 -21.53 14.92
CA LYS A 187 1.77 -21.26 14.01
C LYS A 187 2.39 -19.91 14.32
N GLN A 188 3.72 -19.83 14.24
CA GLN A 188 4.45 -18.57 14.38
C GLN A 188 4.28 -17.69 13.15
N VAL A 189 4.22 -16.36 13.35
CA VAL A 189 4.19 -15.35 12.29
C VAL A 189 5.41 -14.44 12.42
N VAL A 190 6.16 -14.28 11.34
CA VAL A 190 7.29 -13.33 11.25
C VAL A 190 7.01 -12.36 10.12
N ILE A 191 7.03 -11.06 10.40
CA ILE A 191 6.82 -10.01 9.40
C ILE A 191 8.12 -9.27 9.15
N LEU A 192 8.57 -9.27 7.91
CA LEU A 192 9.69 -8.46 7.43
C LEU A 192 9.12 -7.11 6.99
N ASP A 193 9.23 -6.09 7.85
CA ASP A 193 8.50 -4.85 7.66
C ASP A 193 9.09 -3.99 6.53
N ARG A 194 8.21 -3.19 5.91
CA ARG A 194 8.52 -2.28 4.80
C ARG A 194 7.94 -0.89 5.07
N PRO A 195 8.57 0.19 4.55
CA PRO A 195 8.06 1.55 4.67
C PRO A 195 6.63 1.69 4.15
N ASN A 196 5.82 2.47 4.85
CA ASN A 196 4.51 2.88 4.37
C ASN A 196 4.64 4.22 3.63
N PRO A 197 4.33 4.31 2.31
CA PRO A 197 4.41 5.56 1.56
C PRO A 197 3.42 6.62 2.07
N ASN A 198 2.29 6.22 2.67
CA ASN A 198 1.32 7.10 3.32
C ASN A 198 1.47 7.11 4.86
N GLY A 199 2.65 6.78 5.39
CA GLY A 199 2.93 6.72 6.82
C GLY A 199 2.89 8.07 7.55
N PHE A 200 3.02 9.18 6.82
CA PHE A 200 3.21 10.53 7.35
C PHE A 200 1.93 11.18 7.91
N TYR A 201 0.75 10.54 7.77
CA TYR A 201 -0.50 11.10 8.29
C TYR A 201 -1.53 10.03 8.67
N VAL A 202 -2.51 10.47 9.44
CA VAL A 202 -3.72 9.71 9.81
C VAL A 202 -4.92 10.56 9.46
N ASP A 203 -5.86 10.02 8.68
CA ASP A 203 -7.07 10.76 8.31
C ASP A 203 -8.23 9.83 7.93
N GLY A 204 -9.45 10.40 7.95
CA GLY A 204 -10.68 9.71 7.66
C GLY A 204 -11.35 9.12 8.90
N PRO A 205 -12.62 8.69 8.79
CA PRO A 205 -13.34 8.07 9.89
C PRO A 205 -12.80 6.69 10.21
N ILE A 206 -12.89 6.28 11.48
CA ILE A 206 -12.75 4.88 11.87
C ILE A 206 -13.88 4.09 11.22
N LEU A 207 -13.56 2.88 10.73
CA LEU A 207 -14.57 1.99 10.15
C LEU A 207 -15.67 1.68 11.18
N ASP A 208 -16.91 2.05 10.87
CA ASP A 208 -18.06 1.47 11.55
C ASP A 208 -18.20 0.00 11.11
N MET A 209 -18.11 -0.92 12.06
CA MET A 209 -18.05 -2.35 11.79
C MET A 209 -19.28 -2.92 11.09
N GLN A 210 -20.41 -2.18 11.00
CA GLN A 210 -21.52 -2.55 10.14
C GLN A 210 -21.16 -2.51 8.63
N TYR A 211 -20.08 -1.78 8.26
CA TYR A 211 -19.52 -1.71 6.90
C TYR A 211 -18.28 -2.59 6.73
N LYS A 212 -17.98 -3.48 7.70
CA LYS A 212 -16.90 -4.48 7.52
C LYS A 212 -17.12 -5.27 6.24
N SER A 213 -16.05 -5.41 5.46
CA SER A 213 -16.08 -6.08 4.15
C SER A 213 -14.69 -6.57 3.75
N GLY A 214 -14.59 -7.22 2.59
CA GLY A 214 -13.29 -7.61 2.01
C GLY A 214 -12.36 -6.45 1.66
N ILE A 215 -12.87 -5.21 1.61
CA ILE A 215 -12.08 -3.99 1.38
C ILE A 215 -11.92 -3.11 2.63
N GLY A 216 -12.24 -3.64 3.79
CA GLY A 216 -12.09 -2.95 5.07
C GLY A 216 -12.54 -3.85 6.21
N SER A 217 -11.60 -4.42 6.95
CA SER A 217 -11.89 -5.45 7.98
C SER A 217 -11.64 -4.99 9.41
N LEU A 218 -10.90 -3.90 9.60
CA LEU A 218 -10.44 -3.43 10.91
C LEU A 218 -11.04 -2.07 11.30
N PRO A 219 -11.27 -1.81 12.59
CA PRO A 219 -11.77 -0.53 13.10
C PRO A 219 -10.63 0.52 13.13
N VAL A 220 -10.05 0.80 11.98
CA VAL A 220 -9.00 1.81 11.77
C VAL A 220 -9.49 2.94 10.88
N THR A 221 -8.78 4.06 10.86
CA THR A 221 -9.04 5.17 9.95
C THR A 221 -8.76 4.80 8.49
N MET A 222 -9.26 5.57 7.53
CA MET A 222 -9.02 5.32 6.10
C MET A 222 -7.53 5.35 5.76
N VAL A 223 -6.81 6.36 6.25
CA VAL A 223 -5.34 6.40 6.24
C VAL A 223 -4.88 6.18 7.67
N HIS A 224 -4.27 5.03 7.93
CA HIS A 224 -3.93 4.64 9.30
C HIS A 224 -2.51 5.06 9.71
N GLY A 225 -1.65 5.45 8.76
CA GLY A 225 -0.30 5.93 9.04
C GLY A 225 0.61 4.91 9.73
N MET A 226 0.36 3.62 9.56
CA MET A 226 1.14 2.52 10.16
C MET A 226 1.77 1.68 9.06
N THR A 227 2.92 1.08 9.32
CA THR A 227 3.45 0.00 8.47
C THR A 227 2.61 -1.27 8.65
N LEU A 228 2.82 -2.26 7.77
CA LEU A 228 2.12 -3.53 7.87
C LEU A 228 2.51 -4.28 9.15
N GLY A 229 3.78 -4.20 9.57
CA GLY A 229 4.25 -4.78 10.83
C GLY A 229 3.61 -4.13 12.06
N GLU A 230 3.53 -2.80 12.08
CA GLU A 230 2.85 -2.06 13.16
C GLU A 230 1.36 -2.39 13.23
N LEU A 231 0.69 -2.47 12.08
CA LEU A 231 -0.72 -2.84 12.02
C LEU A 231 -0.96 -4.26 12.52
N ALA A 232 -0.06 -5.20 12.22
CA ALA A 232 -0.12 -6.57 12.75
C ALA A 232 0.07 -6.61 14.27
N LEU A 233 1.01 -5.81 14.83
CA LEU A 233 1.16 -5.66 16.28
C LEU A 233 -0.12 -5.14 16.92
N MET A 234 -0.77 -4.16 16.28
CA MET A 234 -2.03 -3.59 16.76
C MET A 234 -3.17 -4.61 16.69
N MET A 235 -3.33 -5.35 15.57
CA MET A 235 -4.31 -6.43 15.45
C MET A 235 -4.16 -7.44 16.59
N ASN A 236 -2.92 -7.87 16.84
CA ASN A 236 -2.61 -8.84 17.89
C ASN A 236 -2.82 -8.25 19.29
N GLY A 237 -2.42 -6.99 19.51
CA GLY A 237 -2.51 -6.29 20.80
C GLY A 237 -3.94 -5.94 21.20
N GLU A 238 -4.74 -5.44 20.27
CA GLU A 238 -6.15 -5.06 20.49
C GLU A 238 -7.11 -6.27 20.50
N GLY A 239 -6.62 -7.49 20.18
CA GLY A 239 -7.47 -8.68 20.10
C GLY A 239 -8.43 -8.66 18.93
N TRP A 240 -8.03 -8.09 17.80
CA TRP A 240 -8.85 -8.00 16.58
C TRP A 240 -8.80 -9.25 15.70
N LEU A 241 -7.98 -10.23 16.09
CA LEU A 241 -8.01 -11.54 15.44
C LEU A 241 -9.28 -12.30 15.85
N GLN A 242 -9.65 -13.30 15.03
CA GLN A 242 -10.84 -14.11 15.27
C GLN A 242 -10.83 -14.68 16.68
N ASP A 243 -11.99 -14.67 17.34
CA ASP A 243 -12.18 -15.15 18.72
C ASP A 243 -11.24 -14.49 19.76
N SER A 244 -10.71 -13.31 19.43
CA SER A 244 -9.70 -12.58 20.23
C SER A 244 -8.44 -13.40 20.50
N LEU A 245 -8.12 -14.36 19.63
CA LEU A 245 -6.89 -15.12 19.67
C LEU A 245 -5.67 -14.22 19.48
N ARG A 246 -4.50 -14.73 19.81
CA ARG A 246 -3.22 -14.02 19.62
C ARG A 246 -2.23 -14.93 18.90
N CYS A 247 -1.53 -14.36 17.92
CA CYS A 247 -0.42 -15.03 17.25
C CYS A 247 0.86 -14.96 18.09
N ASP A 248 1.71 -15.96 17.97
CA ASP A 248 3.15 -15.83 18.23
C ASP A 248 3.77 -14.98 17.11
N LEU A 249 3.82 -13.65 17.32
CA LEU A 249 4.15 -12.65 16.31
C LEU A 249 5.50 -12.02 16.60
N THR A 250 6.38 -12.04 15.58
CA THR A 250 7.63 -11.26 15.56
C THR A 250 7.63 -10.31 14.36
N VAL A 251 7.92 -9.04 14.60
CA VAL A 251 8.13 -8.06 13.52
C VAL A 251 9.62 -7.73 13.44
N VAL A 252 10.19 -7.85 12.25
CA VAL A 252 11.58 -7.43 11.94
C VAL A 252 11.51 -6.03 11.33
N PRO A 253 11.78 -4.97 12.11
CA PRO A 253 11.57 -3.61 11.66
C PRO A 253 12.64 -3.16 10.65
N CYS A 254 12.31 -2.15 9.85
CA CYS A 254 13.27 -1.40 9.05
C CYS A 254 14.27 -0.66 9.94
N LEU A 255 15.47 -0.40 9.42
CA LEU A 255 16.39 0.54 10.06
C LEU A 255 16.39 1.87 9.30
N HIS A 256 16.61 2.97 10.02
CA HIS A 256 16.69 4.33 9.47
C HIS A 256 15.42 4.83 8.79
N TYR A 257 14.28 4.19 9.00
CA TYR A 257 12.97 4.64 8.54
C TYR A 257 12.29 5.47 9.63
N THR A 258 11.51 6.46 9.21
CA THR A 258 10.57 7.22 10.03
C THR A 258 9.28 7.42 9.26
N HIS A 259 8.16 7.63 9.95
CA HIS A 259 6.87 7.88 9.29
C HIS A 259 6.86 9.13 8.41
N ARG A 260 7.75 10.10 8.64
CA ARG A 260 7.84 11.34 7.84
C ARG A 260 8.51 11.16 6.48
N MET A 261 9.13 10.00 6.22
CA MET A 261 9.87 9.76 4.98
C MET A 261 8.93 9.41 3.84
N HIS A 262 9.10 10.05 2.72
CA HIS A 262 8.44 9.73 1.45
C HIS A 262 9.36 8.86 0.59
N CYS A 263 9.46 7.58 0.90
CA CYS A 263 10.37 6.66 0.23
C CYS A 263 9.82 6.18 -1.11
N THR A 264 10.65 6.22 -2.15
CA THR A 264 10.34 5.65 -3.46
C THR A 264 10.33 4.12 -3.38
N LEU A 265 9.24 3.49 -3.83
CA LEU A 265 9.17 2.05 -4.07
C LEU A 265 9.88 1.71 -5.39
N ILE A 266 10.23 0.44 -5.61
CA ILE A 266 10.89 0.00 -6.85
C ILE A 266 9.94 -0.71 -7.82
N LEU A 267 8.84 -1.25 -7.30
CA LEU A 267 7.83 -1.97 -8.06
C LEU A 267 6.45 -1.42 -7.75
N PRO A 268 5.53 -1.48 -8.71
CA PRO A 268 4.14 -1.14 -8.44
C PRO A 268 3.59 -2.09 -7.37
N PRO A 269 3.03 -1.57 -6.26
CA PRO A 269 2.42 -2.42 -5.24
C PRO A 269 1.18 -3.16 -5.76
N SER A 270 0.54 -2.60 -6.80
CA SER A 270 -0.50 -3.25 -7.60
C SER A 270 -0.44 -2.79 -9.06
N PRO A 271 -1.03 -3.54 -10.02
CA PRO A 271 -0.94 -3.20 -11.45
C PRO A 271 -1.48 -1.82 -11.84
N ASN A 272 -2.31 -1.22 -10.99
CA ASN A 272 -2.92 0.09 -11.23
C ASN A 272 -2.32 1.24 -10.41
N LEU A 273 -1.27 0.99 -9.62
CA LEU A 273 -0.49 2.04 -8.95
C LEU A 273 0.88 2.09 -9.62
N LYS A 274 0.99 2.87 -10.71
CA LYS A 274 2.09 2.77 -11.68
C LYS A 274 3.30 3.64 -11.38
N ASP A 275 3.16 4.57 -10.43
CA ASP A 275 4.21 5.46 -9.95
C ASP A 275 3.88 5.95 -8.53
N MET A 276 4.76 6.76 -7.95
CA MET A 276 4.55 7.27 -6.58
C MET A 276 3.41 8.29 -6.51
N ARG A 277 3.14 9.06 -7.57
CA ARG A 277 2.05 10.03 -7.62
C ARG A 277 0.70 9.34 -7.53
N SER A 278 0.52 8.26 -8.30
CA SER A 278 -0.70 7.45 -8.25
C SER A 278 -0.94 6.85 -6.85
N ILE A 279 0.12 6.42 -6.15
CA ILE A 279 0.04 5.90 -4.77
C ILE A 279 -0.46 6.97 -3.79
N TYR A 280 0.04 8.20 -3.89
CA TYR A 280 -0.41 9.28 -3.01
C TYR A 280 -1.82 9.77 -3.34
N LEU A 281 -2.15 9.90 -4.64
CA LEU A 281 -3.49 10.31 -5.07
C LEU A 281 -4.55 9.24 -4.78
N TYR A 282 -4.16 7.96 -4.72
CA TYR A 282 -5.06 6.84 -4.44
C TYR A 282 -5.84 7.02 -3.15
N SER A 283 -5.26 7.64 -2.13
CA SER A 283 -5.94 7.95 -0.86
C SER A 283 -7.24 8.77 -1.04
N SER A 284 -7.31 9.56 -2.12
CA SER A 284 -8.42 10.47 -2.41
C SER A 284 -9.23 10.07 -3.65
N THR A 285 -8.61 9.38 -4.61
CA THR A 285 -9.24 9.04 -5.90
C THR A 285 -9.82 7.62 -5.93
N CYS A 286 -9.44 6.74 -4.98
CA CYS A 286 -10.02 5.40 -4.86
C CYS A 286 -11.56 5.44 -4.68
N PHE A 287 -12.10 6.48 -4.05
CA PHE A 287 -13.53 6.63 -3.81
C PHE A 287 -14.38 6.67 -5.07
N PHE A 288 -13.80 7.03 -6.21
CA PHE A 288 -14.48 6.96 -7.51
C PHE A 288 -14.90 5.54 -7.88
N GLU A 289 -14.28 4.51 -7.32
CA GLU A 289 -14.70 3.12 -7.55
C GLU A 289 -16.10 2.80 -6.96
N GLY A 290 -16.56 3.61 -6.00
CA GLY A 290 -17.93 3.58 -5.45
C GLY A 290 -18.92 4.51 -6.16
N THR A 291 -18.48 5.19 -7.24
CA THR A 291 -19.28 6.12 -8.04
C THR A 291 -19.37 5.66 -9.48
N GLU A 292 -20.16 6.35 -10.29
CA GLU A 292 -20.18 6.13 -11.75
C GLU A 292 -19.00 6.79 -12.48
N VAL A 293 -18.22 7.64 -11.80
CA VAL A 293 -17.01 8.25 -12.37
C VAL A 293 -15.87 7.24 -12.37
N THR A 294 -15.08 7.16 -13.45
CA THR A 294 -13.88 6.31 -13.49
C THR A 294 -12.67 7.07 -12.95
N ALA A 295 -11.81 6.39 -12.19
CA ALA A 295 -10.51 6.89 -11.74
C ALA A 295 -9.37 6.59 -12.74
N GLY A 296 -9.65 6.55 -14.02
CA GLY A 296 -8.65 6.38 -15.06
C GLY A 296 -8.11 4.97 -15.25
N ARG A 297 -8.70 3.93 -14.67
CA ARG A 297 -8.34 2.53 -14.99
C ARG A 297 -8.53 2.30 -16.50
N GLY A 298 -7.60 1.58 -17.13
CA GLY A 298 -7.55 1.42 -18.58
C GLY A 298 -6.82 2.55 -19.30
N THR A 299 -6.12 3.41 -18.58
CA THR A 299 -5.16 4.39 -19.10
C THR A 299 -3.75 4.12 -18.57
N GLN A 300 -2.77 4.90 -19.01
CA GLN A 300 -1.43 4.85 -18.41
C GLN A 300 -1.36 5.50 -17.04
N TRP A 301 -2.41 6.22 -16.60
CA TRP A 301 -2.45 7.07 -15.39
C TRP A 301 -3.66 6.75 -14.49
N PRO A 302 -3.86 5.48 -14.06
CA PRO A 302 -4.94 5.15 -13.14
C PRO A 302 -4.72 5.86 -11.80
N PHE A 303 -5.81 6.40 -11.24
CA PHE A 303 -5.84 7.21 -10.01
C PHE A 303 -5.19 8.60 -10.09
N GLU A 304 -4.64 8.98 -11.25
CA GLU A 304 -4.11 10.30 -11.50
C GLU A 304 -5.04 11.19 -12.34
N LEU A 305 -6.17 10.66 -12.73
CA LEU A 305 -7.24 11.36 -13.45
C LEU A 305 -8.59 10.74 -13.13
N TYR A 306 -9.65 11.52 -13.31
CA TYR A 306 -11.01 11.01 -13.17
C TYR A 306 -11.94 11.62 -14.21
N GLY A 307 -13.02 10.92 -14.57
CA GLY A 307 -13.98 11.41 -15.55
C GLY A 307 -15.12 10.45 -15.85
N HIS A 308 -16.05 10.93 -16.69
CA HIS A 308 -17.23 10.20 -17.12
C HIS A 308 -17.59 10.62 -18.55
N PRO A 309 -18.21 9.74 -19.39
CA PRO A 309 -18.65 10.13 -20.72
C PRO A 309 -19.63 11.32 -20.76
N ASP A 310 -20.50 11.43 -19.78
CA ASP A 310 -21.52 12.48 -19.69
C ASP A 310 -21.10 13.67 -18.78
N MET A 311 -19.87 13.68 -18.28
CA MET A 311 -19.36 14.84 -17.53
C MET A 311 -19.14 16.03 -18.46
N GLU A 312 -19.30 17.24 -17.93
CA GLU A 312 -19.03 18.48 -18.67
C GLU A 312 -17.60 18.50 -19.26
N ASP A 313 -17.49 18.84 -20.56
CA ASP A 313 -16.20 19.05 -21.20
C ASP A 313 -15.56 20.35 -20.72
N ARG A 314 -14.47 20.24 -19.97
CA ARG A 314 -13.65 21.34 -19.45
C ARG A 314 -12.28 21.41 -20.10
N GLY A 315 -12.13 20.82 -21.28
CA GLY A 315 -10.89 20.84 -22.07
C GLY A 315 -9.92 19.69 -21.78
N PHE A 316 -10.29 18.71 -20.94
CA PHE A 316 -9.53 17.49 -20.74
C PHE A 316 -10.40 16.26 -20.96
N SER A 317 -9.91 15.33 -21.74
CA SER A 317 -10.57 14.04 -21.99
C SER A 317 -9.58 12.90 -22.11
N PHE A 318 -10.06 11.69 -21.87
CA PHE A 318 -9.30 10.45 -22.02
C PHE A 318 -10.22 9.31 -22.43
N THR A 319 -9.65 8.22 -22.95
CA THR A 319 -10.41 7.04 -23.35
C THR A 319 -9.83 5.80 -22.71
N PRO A 320 -10.55 5.15 -21.75
CA PRO A 320 -10.12 3.88 -21.19
C PRO A 320 -9.99 2.79 -22.26
N ARG A 321 -8.92 1.99 -22.22
CA ARG A 321 -8.66 0.88 -23.12
C ARG A 321 -8.40 -0.39 -22.31
N SER A 322 -8.67 -1.56 -22.90
CA SER A 322 -8.25 -2.84 -22.33
C SER A 322 -6.72 -2.90 -22.27
N MET A 323 -6.18 -3.17 -21.08
CA MET A 323 -4.74 -3.30 -20.86
C MET A 323 -4.46 -4.21 -19.64
N PRO A 324 -3.21 -4.67 -19.45
CA PRO A 324 -2.82 -5.40 -18.24
C PRO A 324 -3.19 -4.62 -16.97
N GLY A 325 -3.79 -5.30 -15.98
CA GLY A 325 -4.32 -4.68 -14.76
C GLY A 325 -5.72 -4.07 -14.90
N ALA A 326 -6.23 -3.94 -16.14
CA ALA A 326 -7.57 -3.43 -16.43
C ALA A 326 -8.08 -4.00 -17.76
N LYS A 327 -8.33 -5.31 -17.82
CA LYS A 327 -8.82 -6.00 -19.04
C LYS A 327 -10.20 -5.49 -19.47
N GLN A 328 -11.04 -5.11 -18.52
CA GLN A 328 -12.41 -4.62 -18.72
C GLN A 328 -12.62 -3.30 -17.96
N PRO A 329 -11.93 -2.21 -18.32
CA PRO A 329 -12.11 -0.94 -17.62
C PRO A 329 -13.54 -0.40 -17.87
N ARG A 330 -14.05 0.33 -16.87
CA ARG A 330 -15.32 1.06 -17.04
C ARG A 330 -15.19 2.05 -18.18
N TYR A 331 -16.24 2.21 -19.00
CA TYR A 331 -16.26 3.08 -20.19
C TYR A 331 -15.17 2.73 -21.23
N ARG A 332 -14.83 1.44 -21.35
CA ARG A 332 -13.89 0.99 -22.36
C ARG A 332 -14.29 1.51 -23.75
N ASP A 333 -13.32 2.10 -24.45
CA ASP A 333 -13.46 2.66 -25.81
C ASP A 333 -14.39 3.86 -25.94
N GLN A 334 -14.85 4.45 -24.80
CA GLN A 334 -15.64 5.67 -24.78
C GLN A 334 -14.78 6.86 -24.34
N VAL A 335 -15.03 8.04 -24.93
CA VAL A 335 -14.39 9.28 -24.46
C VAL A 335 -15.01 9.68 -23.14
N CYS A 336 -14.18 9.88 -22.11
CA CYS A 336 -14.56 10.42 -20.83
C CYS A 336 -14.00 11.85 -20.72
N PHE A 337 -14.83 12.79 -20.28
CA PHE A 337 -14.43 14.14 -19.92
C PHE A 337 -14.16 14.19 -18.42
N GLY A 338 -13.21 15.02 -17.97
CA GLY A 338 -12.89 15.04 -16.55
C GLY A 338 -11.72 15.92 -16.17
N VAL A 339 -10.90 15.45 -15.23
CA VAL A 339 -9.79 16.21 -14.64
C VAL A 339 -8.49 15.42 -14.68
N ASP A 340 -7.42 16.11 -15.00
CA ASP A 340 -6.04 15.63 -14.92
C ASP A 340 -5.39 16.10 -13.62
N LEU A 341 -4.90 15.17 -12.81
CA LEU A 341 -4.24 15.45 -11.54
C LEU A 341 -2.71 15.30 -11.61
N ARG A 342 -2.15 14.95 -12.77
CA ARG A 342 -0.71 14.66 -12.93
C ARG A 342 0.19 15.84 -12.63
N GLU A 343 -0.31 17.05 -12.88
CA GLU A 343 0.42 18.30 -12.63
C GLU A 343 0.12 18.92 -11.25
N LYS A 344 -0.64 18.22 -10.38
CA LYS A 344 -0.87 18.70 -9.02
C LYS A 344 0.43 18.71 -8.23
N PRO A 345 0.82 19.83 -7.60
CA PRO A 345 2.03 19.89 -6.77
C PRO A 345 2.00 18.88 -5.63
N LEU A 346 3.12 18.20 -5.38
CA LEU A 346 3.21 17.23 -4.27
C LEU A 346 2.83 17.83 -2.92
N LYS A 347 3.15 19.10 -2.65
CA LYS A 347 2.77 19.80 -1.42
C LYS A 347 1.25 19.85 -1.19
N GLU A 348 0.44 19.82 -2.26
CA GLU A 348 -1.02 19.75 -2.18
C GLU A 348 -1.47 18.32 -1.94
N ILE A 349 -0.83 17.34 -2.61
CA ILE A 349 -1.11 15.91 -2.46
C ILE A 349 -0.69 15.45 -1.04
N TRP A 350 0.45 15.94 -0.54
CA TRP A 350 0.95 15.65 0.82
C TRP A 350 0.40 16.57 1.91
N SER A 351 -0.80 17.08 1.72
CA SER A 351 -1.45 17.95 2.72
C SER A 351 -1.69 17.28 4.09
N GLY A 352 -1.46 15.98 4.19
CA GLY A 352 -1.77 15.19 5.38
C GLY A 352 -3.27 14.95 5.56
N GLN A 353 -4.01 15.01 4.46
CA GLN A 353 -5.47 14.96 4.45
C GLN A 353 -5.98 14.26 3.18
N ILE A 354 -7.07 13.49 3.32
CA ILE A 354 -7.83 12.99 2.18
C ILE A 354 -8.52 14.18 1.50
N ASN A 355 -8.35 14.29 0.19
CA ASN A 355 -8.95 15.37 -0.58
C ASN A 355 -10.32 14.94 -1.13
N LEU A 356 -11.39 15.36 -0.49
CA LEU A 356 -12.77 15.13 -0.96
C LEU A 356 -13.24 16.14 -2.01
N GLU A 357 -12.46 17.20 -2.30
CA GLU A 357 -12.80 18.17 -3.34
C GLU A 357 -12.91 17.51 -4.72
N TYR A 358 -12.14 16.44 -4.96
CA TYR A 358 -12.27 15.68 -6.21
C TYR A 358 -13.65 15.04 -6.40
N LEU A 359 -14.24 14.50 -5.32
CA LEU A 359 -15.60 13.96 -5.35
C LEU A 359 -16.65 15.08 -5.51
N ALA A 360 -16.48 16.19 -4.79
CA ALA A 360 -17.39 17.33 -4.86
C ALA A 360 -17.35 17.98 -6.25
N ASP A 361 -16.15 18.16 -6.83
CA ASP A 361 -15.97 18.64 -8.20
C ASP A 361 -16.62 17.70 -9.22
N ALA A 362 -16.37 16.42 -9.13
CA ALA A 362 -16.97 15.45 -10.04
C ALA A 362 -18.50 15.48 -9.98
N LEU A 363 -19.08 15.50 -8.78
CA LEU A 363 -20.55 15.60 -8.60
C LEU A 363 -21.11 16.91 -9.19
N ALA A 364 -20.38 18.02 -9.05
CA ALA A 364 -20.82 19.32 -9.57
C ALA A 364 -20.94 19.36 -11.11
N HIS A 365 -20.14 18.53 -11.80
CA HIS A 365 -20.07 18.50 -13.26
C HIS A 365 -20.72 17.25 -13.90
N MET A 366 -21.35 16.40 -13.10
CA MET A 366 -22.19 15.32 -13.60
C MET A 366 -23.61 15.84 -13.95
N PRO A 367 -24.25 15.27 -14.96
CA PRO A 367 -25.60 15.73 -15.41
C PRO A 367 -26.69 15.46 -14.37
N SER A 368 -26.48 14.57 -13.42
CA SER A 368 -27.47 14.20 -12.40
C SER A 368 -26.81 13.65 -11.13
N ASP A 369 -27.20 14.22 -9.98
CA ASP A 369 -26.78 13.74 -8.66
C ASP A 369 -27.26 12.32 -8.35
N SER A 370 -28.44 11.95 -8.84
CA SER A 370 -29.06 10.64 -8.57
C SER A 370 -28.31 9.45 -9.18
N ALA A 371 -27.46 9.70 -10.17
CA ALA A 371 -26.65 8.70 -10.86
C ALA A 371 -25.17 8.76 -10.44
N PHE A 372 -24.78 9.62 -9.49
CA PHE A 372 -23.38 9.79 -9.15
C PHE A 372 -22.80 8.60 -8.39
N PHE A 373 -23.46 8.15 -7.34
CA PHE A 373 -23.01 6.99 -6.57
C PHE A 373 -23.63 5.71 -7.12
N MET A 374 -22.84 4.64 -7.13
CA MET A 374 -23.33 3.31 -7.48
C MET A 374 -24.45 2.89 -6.53
N LYS A 375 -25.38 2.06 -7.03
CA LYS A 375 -26.53 1.57 -6.25
C LYS A 375 -26.15 0.54 -5.18
N ASN A 376 -24.95 -0.06 -5.29
CA ASN A 376 -24.39 -0.94 -4.26
C ASN A 376 -23.78 -0.09 -3.12
N LYS A 377 -23.38 -0.75 -2.03
CA LYS A 377 -22.77 -0.10 -0.86
C LYS A 377 -21.25 0.04 -0.99
N HIS A 378 -20.68 -0.02 -2.19
CA HIS A 378 -19.23 -0.03 -2.36
C HIS A 378 -18.56 1.23 -1.80
N PHE A 379 -19.19 2.39 -2.02
CA PHE A 379 -18.69 3.66 -1.48
C PHE A 379 -18.66 3.64 0.06
N GLU A 380 -19.73 3.18 0.70
CA GLU A 380 -19.80 3.08 2.17
C GLU A 380 -18.80 2.07 2.72
N PHE A 381 -18.54 0.97 2.01
CA PHE A 381 -17.50 0.01 2.39
C PHE A 381 -16.09 0.63 2.33
N GLN A 382 -15.83 1.50 1.33
CA GLN A 382 -14.55 2.21 1.24
C GLN A 382 -14.42 3.27 2.34
N VAL A 383 -15.42 4.14 2.48
CA VAL A 383 -15.40 5.26 3.43
C VAL A 383 -15.59 4.78 4.88
N GLY A 384 -16.38 3.73 5.09
CA GLY A 384 -16.61 3.10 6.40
C GLY A 384 -17.69 3.74 7.25
N VAL A 385 -18.39 4.76 6.73
CA VAL A 385 -19.51 5.47 7.40
C VAL A 385 -20.53 5.99 6.38
N PRO A 386 -21.81 6.16 6.73
CA PRO A 386 -22.83 6.56 5.76
C PRO A 386 -22.85 8.08 5.49
N TYR A 387 -22.54 8.90 6.48
CA TYR A 387 -22.74 10.35 6.42
C TYR A 387 -21.93 11.07 5.34
N VAL A 388 -20.80 10.52 4.89
CA VAL A 388 -19.96 11.16 3.86
C VAL A 388 -20.72 11.24 2.54
N ARG A 389 -21.36 10.14 2.11
CA ARG A 389 -22.21 10.13 0.91
C ARG A 389 -23.36 11.14 1.03
N GLU A 390 -24.05 11.15 2.17
CA GLU A 390 -25.18 12.05 2.42
C GLU A 390 -24.76 13.51 2.34
N MET A 391 -23.62 13.87 2.95
CA MET A 391 -23.10 15.22 2.96
C MET A 391 -22.57 15.67 1.60
N ILE A 392 -21.92 14.79 0.83
CA ILE A 392 -21.47 15.07 -0.55
C ILE A 392 -22.70 15.34 -1.44
N LEU A 393 -23.75 14.49 -1.39
CA LEU A 393 -24.99 14.71 -2.13
C LEU A 393 -25.72 16.01 -1.71
N ALA A 394 -25.66 16.36 -0.44
CA ALA A 394 -26.18 17.62 0.08
C ALA A 394 -25.30 18.85 -0.22
N ARG A 395 -24.19 18.66 -0.98
CA ARG A 395 -23.21 19.70 -1.33
C ARG A 395 -22.69 20.49 -0.12
N ARG A 396 -22.50 19.76 1.00
CA ARG A 396 -21.89 20.36 2.21
C ARG A 396 -20.43 20.67 1.92
N PRO A 397 -19.88 21.77 2.49
CA PRO A 397 -18.45 22.07 2.42
C PRO A 397 -17.61 20.86 2.90
N VAL A 398 -16.52 20.58 2.19
CA VAL A 398 -15.65 19.43 2.48
C VAL A 398 -15.08 19.52 3.91
N GLU A 399 -14.80 20.72 4.39
CA GLU A 399 -14.32 20.97 5.75
C GLU A 399 -15.33 20.51 6.82
N GLU A 400 -16.65 20.68 6.58
CA GLU A 400 -17.66 20.18 7.50
C GLU A 400 -17.72 18.65 7.54
N ILE A 401 -17.47 17.99 6.41
CA ILE A 401 -17.39 16.53 6.35
C ILE A 401 -16.17 16.08 7.15
N ARG A 402 -15.04 16.73 6.96
CA ARG A 402 -13.78 16.42 7.66
C ARG A 402 -13.87 16.63 9.16
N GLU A 403 -14.52 17.70 9.61
CA GLU A 403 -14.70 17.98 11.03
C GLU A 403 -15.47 16.84 11.73
N LYS A 404 -16.36 16.11 11.01
CA LYS A 404 -17.09 14.97 11.59
C LYS A 404 -16.18 13.80 11.97
N TRP A 405 -15.09 13.55 11.24
CA TRP A 405 -14.19 12.43 11.55
C TRP A 405 -12.90 12.85 12.27
N LYS A 406 -12.71 14.14 12.53
CA LYS A 406 -11.52 14.63 13.22
C LYS A 406 -11.30 13.95 14.57
N ALA A 407 -12.37 13.81 15.36
CA ALA A 407 -12.31 13.11 16.65
C ALA A 407 -11.91 11.62 16.48
N ASP A 408 -12.34 10.98 15.42
CA ASP A 408 -11.95 9.60 15.08
C ASP A 408 -10.45 9.51 14.75
N ALA A 409 -9.95 10.41 13.90
CA ALA A 409 -8.56 10.45 13.56
C ALA A 409 -7.66 10.75 14.77
N ASP A 410 -8.08 11.67 15.65
CA ASP A 410 -7.36 11.99 16.88
C ASP A 410 -7.36 10.80 17.85
N ARG A 411 -8.51 10.14 18.05
CA ARG A 411 -8.60 8.93 18.86
C ARG A 411 -7.72 7.81 18.32
N PHE A 412 -7.72 7.59 17.01
CA PHE A 412 -6.91 6.54 16.41
C PHE A 412 -5.41 6.83 16.50
N ARG A 413 -4.97 8.09 16.39
CA ARG A 413 -3.56 8.47 16.63
C ARG A 413 -3.10 8.06 18.02
N GLU A 414 -3.91 8.28 19.04
CA GLU A 414 -3.59 7.83 20.41
C GLU A 414 -3.63 6.30 20.55
N GLN A 415 -4.62 5.64 19.94
CA GLN A 415 -4.78 4.19 20.04
C GLN A 415 -3.63 3.43 19.36
N ARG A 416 -3.13 3.90 18.21
CA ARG A 416 -2.03 3.25 17.49
C ARG A 416 -0.66 3.44 18.14
N ARG A 417 -0.49 4.48 18.97
CA ARG A 417 0.81 4.89 19.54
C ARG A 417 1.61 3.77 20.23
N PRO A 418 1.03 2.88 21.02
CA PRO A 418 1.78 1.77 21.66
C PRO A 418 2.36 0.74 20.66
N TYR A 419 1.88 0.74 19.42
CA TYR A 419 2.25 -0.23 18.39
C TYR A 419 3.24 0.32 17.37
N LEU A 420 3.56 1.62 17.44
CA LEU A 420 4.50 2.25 16.53
C LEU A 420 5.93 1.80 16.82
N LEU A 421 6.63 1.37 15.78
CA LEU A 421 8.04 0.98 15.78
C LEU A 421 8.96 2.12 15.35
N TYR A 422 8.41 3.10 14.64
CA TYR A 422 9.16 4.18 14.01
C TYR A 422 8.72 5.55 14.54
N ARG A 423 9.65 6.51 14.47
CA ARG A 423 9.35 7.89 14.88
C ARG A 423 8.39 8.58 13.91
N GLU A 424 7.50 9.37 14.47
CA GLU A 424 6.64 10.30 13.75
C GLU A 424 7.32 11.62 13.45
#